data_1e59b73385f23c323a8c12ceb26b2b74
#
_entry.id   1e59b73385f23c323a8c12ceb26b2b74
#
_cell.length_a   1.000
_cell.length_b   1.000
_cell.length_c   1.000
_cell.angle_alpha   90.00
_cell.angle_beta   90.00
_cell.angle_gamma   90.00
#
_symmetry.space_group_name_H-M   'P 1'
#
loop_
_entity.id
_entity.type
_entity.pdbx_description
1 polymer ?
#
loop_
_entity_poly.entity_id
_entity_poly.type
_entity_poly.pdbx_seq_one_letter_code
_entity_poly.pdbx_strand_id
1 'polypeptide(L)'
;MIRRMEEHDLVRVSALIQNTLLVSNSSDYDLEIVGNLITAFSPSQLRAIAKKRRIFICEENGAVLGTIGLEDNRVYNFFVAPDRQGSGVGRELLEFVENRARKEGWEKLSVASSLTAVAFYRKMGYVRKGEQDNETYGRTVTMERRL
;
A
#
# COMPACT_ATOMS: atom_id res chain seq x y z
N MET A 1 -5.02 3.72 15.47
CA MET A 1 -4.69 5.13 15.22
C MET A 1 -3.79 5.25 13.98
N ILE A 2 -4.09 6.19 13.11
CA ILE A 2 -3.29 6.43 11.90
C ILE A 2 -2.42 7.66 12.11
N ARG A 3 -1.14 7.52 11.83
CA ARG A 3 -0.15 8.59 11.93
C ARG A 3 0.92 8.47 10.87
N ARG A 4 1.73 9.51 10.71
CA ARG A 4 2.89 9.50 9.82
C ARG A 4 3.93 8.51 10.33
N MET A 5 4.53 7.75 9.42
CA MET A 5 5.67 6.89 9.75
C MET A 5 6.88 7.75 10.12
N GLU A 6 7.61 7.34 11.15
CA GLU A 6 8.83 7.98 11.61
C GLU A 6 10.02 7.03 11.45
N GLU A 7 11.23 7.55 11.59
CA GLU A 7 12.48 6.77 11.41
C GLU A 7 12.50 5.49 12.25
N HIS A 8 12.04 5.56 13.50
CA HIS A 8 12.05 4.40 14.38
C HIS A 8 11.02 3.32 13.99
N ASP A 9 10.14 3.60 13.06
CA ASP A 9 9.14 2.64 12.57
C ASP A 9 9.65 1.79 11.40
N LEU A 10 10.74 2.18 10.75
CA LEU A 10 11.20 1.58 9.49
C LEU A 10 11.31 0.06 9.54
N VAL A 11 11.91 -0.50 10.58
CA VAL A 11 12.11 -1.95 10.69
C VAL A 11 10.77 -2.67 10.81
N ARG A 12 9.86 -2.15 11.63
CA ARG A 12 8.53 -2.76 11.82
C ARG A 12 7.67 -2.67 10.56
N VAL A 13 7.71 -1.54 9.88
CA VAL A 13 6.95 -1.34 8.64
C VAL A 13 7.50 -2.22 7.53
N SER A 14 8.82 -2.28 7.37
CA SER A 14 9.47 -3.17 6.42
C SER A 14 9.08 -4.63 6.67
N ALA A 15 9.13 -5.07 7.93
CA ALA A 15 8.76 -6.44 8.30
C ALA A 15 7.29 -6.74 7.97
N LEU A 16 6.39 -5.81 8.23
CA LEU A 16 4.96 -5.96 7.87
C LEU A 16 4.80 -6.13 6.37
N ILE A 17 5.44 -5.28 5.57
CA ILE A 17 5.34 -5.33 4.10
C ILE A 17 5.88 -6.67 3.58
N GLN A 18 7.07 -7.07 4.02
CA GLN A 18 7.71 -8.30 3.59
C GLN A 18 6.87 -9.54 3.93
N ASN A 19 6.35 -9.59 5.15
CA ASN A 19 5.48 -10.68 5.58
C ASN A 19 4.17 -10.72 4.77
N THR A 20 3.58 -9.56 4.51
CA THR A 20 2.35 -9.48 3.72
C THR A 20 2.58 -9.96 2.29
N LEU A 21 3.71 -9.60 1.68
CA LEU A 21 4.07 -10.07 0.35
C LEU A 21 4.21 -11.58 0.31
N LEU A 22 4.87 -12.17 1.31
CA LEU A 22 5.04 -13.63 1.39
C LEU A 22 3.72 -14.37 1.59
N VAL A 23 2.86 -13.88 2.47
CA VAL A 23 1.62 -14.58 2.87
C VAL A 23 0.48 -14.32 1.90
N SER A 24 0.27 -13.06 1.50
CA SER A 24 -0.93 -12.65 0.77
C SER A 24 -0.73 -12.55 -0.74
N ASN A 25 0.45 -12.11 -1.20
CA ASN A 25 0.69 -11.86 -2.62
C ASN A 25 1.34 -13.06 -3.34
N SER A 26 1.93 -13.99 -2.62
CA SER A 26 2.66 -15.12 -3.20
C SER A 26 1.80 -16.05 -4.05
N SER A 27 0.48 -16.06 -3.87
CA SER A 27 -0.43 -16.87 -4.68
C SER A 27 -0.68 -16.26 -6.08
N ASP A 28 -0.46 -14.95 -6.24
CA ASP A 28 -0.76 -14.22 -7.48
C ASP A 28 0.49 -13.87 -8.29
N TYR A 29 1.67 -14.06 -7.71
CA TYR A 29 2.95 -13.74 -8.34
C TYR A 29 3.94 -14.89 -8.15
N ASP A 30 4.85 -15.08 -9.11
CA ASP A 30 5.89 -16.10 -8.95
C ASP A 30 6.93 -15.70 -7.88
N LEU A 31 7.75 -16.67 -7.46
CA LEU A 31 8.71 -16.46 -6.37
C LEU A 31 9.77 -15.41 -6.69
N GLU A 32 10.17 -15.29 -7.94
CA GLU A 32 11.15 -14.29 -8.35
C GLU A 32 10.59 -12.88 -8.18
N ILE A 33 9.34 -12.66 -8.61
CA ILE A 33 8.65 -11.38 -8.47
C ILE A 33 8.46 -11.05 -6.99
N VAL A 34 8.01 -12.00 -6.18
CA VAL A 34 7.83 -11.80 -4.73
C VAL A 34 9.16 -11.44 -4.08
N GLY A 35 10.25 -12.14 -4.43
CA GLY A 35 11.58 -11.83 -3.93
C GLY A 35 12.05 -10.42 -4.28
N ASN A 36 11.79 -9.97 -5.50
CA ASN A 36 12.12 -8.62 -5.94
C ASN A 36 11.34 -7.55 -5.15
N LEU A 37 10.04 -7.80 -4.92
CA LEU A 37 9.20 -6.91 -4.14
C LEU A 37 9.67 -6.83 -2.69
N ILE A 38 10.02 -7.97 -2.08
CA ILE A 38 10.54 -8.00 -0.71
C ILE A 38 11.81 -7.15 -0.59
N THR A 39 12.73 -7.29 -1.53
CA THR A 39 13.97 -6.52 -1.54
C THR A 39 13.70 -5.02 -1.70
N ALA A 40 12.71 -4.65 -2.52
CA ALA A 40 12.35 -3.26 -2.77
C ALA A 40 11.82 -2.54 -1.52
N PHE A 41 11.42 -3.29 -0.49
CA PHE A 41 10.89 -2.72 0.76
C PHE A 41 11.77 -3.05 1.97
N SER A 42 13.07 -3.28 1.78
CA SER A 42 14.01 -3.35 2.91
C SER A 42 13.99 -2.04 3.71
N PRO A 43 14.44 -2.02 4.96
CA PRO A 43 14.47 -0.78 5.76
C PRO A 43 15.17 0.38 5.07
N SER A 44 16.31 0.15 4.41
CA SER A 44 17.03 1.20 3.71
C SER A 44 16.29 1.70 2.47
N GLN A 45 15.64 0.81 1.72
CA GLN A 45 14.82 1.19 0.57
C GLN A 45 13.58 1.95 1.03
N LEU A 46 12.95 1.50 2.10
CA LEU A 46 11.78 2.18 2.66
C LEU A 46 12.13 3.60 3.14
N ARG A 47 13.32 3.78 3.72
CA ARG A 47 13.83 5.11 4.09
C ARG A 47 13.93 6.02 2.86
N ALA A 48 14.46 5.50 1.76
CA ALA A 48 14.56 6.26 0.51
C ALA A 48 13.18 6.61 -0.06
N ILE A 49 12.22 5.68 -0.01
CA ILE A 49 10.84 5.90 -0.43
C ILE A 49 10.20 7.01 0.40
N ALA A 50 10.42 7.03 1.71
CA ALA A 50 9.84 8.02 2.61
C ALA A 50 10.31 9.46 2.33
N LYS A 51 11.38 9.64 1.58
CA LYS A 51 11.85 10.96 1.13
C LYS A 51 11.01 11.49 -0.04
N LYS A 52 10.39 10.61 -0.82
CA LYS A 52 9.60 10.97 -2.01
C LYS A 52 8.12 11.10 -1.70
N ARG A 53 7.61 10.32 -0.76
CA ARG A 53 6.18 10.25 -0.47
C ARG A 53 5.92 10.16 1.02
N ARG A 54 4.71 10.54 1.38
CA ARG A 54 4.26 10.45 2.78
C ARG A 54 3.80 9.03 3.04
N ILE A 55 4.36 8.40 4.07
CA ILE A 55 3.96 7.06 4.47
C ILE A 55 3.24 7.18 5.80
N PHE A 56 2.04 6.60 5.87
CA PHE A 56 1.21 6.55 7.07
C PHE A 56 1.11 5.11 7.56
N ILE A 57 0.95 4.96 8.86
CA ILE A 57 0.77 3.65 9.49
C ILE A 57 -0.47 3.66 10.37
N CYS A 58 -1.11 2.49 10.46
CA CYS A 58 -2.14 2.21 11.45
C CYS A 58 -1.48 1.43 12.57
N GLU A 59 -1.46 1.99 13.76
CA GLU A 59 -0.82 1.38 14.93
C GLU A 59 -1.82 1.18 16.05
N GLU A 60 -1.72 0.02 16.70
CA GLU A 60 -2.56 -0.31 17.84
C GLU A 60 -1.73 -1.12 18.84
N ASN A 61 -1.64 -0.65 20.09
CA ASN A 61 -0.89 -1.31 21.16
C ASN A 61 0.56 -1.63 20.78
N GLY A 62 1.22 -0.71 20.09
CA GLY A 62 2.61 -0.86 19.67
C GLY A 62 2.83 -1.72 18.43
N ALA A 63 1.78 -2.31 17.86
CA ALA A 63 1.86 -3.12 16.65
C ALA A 63 1.44 -2.31 15.41
N VAL A 64 2.19 -2.46 14.32
CA VAL A 64 1.82 -1.86 13.03
C VAL A 64 0.87 -2.82 12.32
N LEU A 65 -0.37 -2.40 12.11
CA LEU A 65 -1.42 -3.21 11.49
C LEU A 65 -1.50 -3.03 9.98
N GLY A 66 -1.03 -1.90 9.48
CA GLY A 66 -1.04 -1.59 8.06
C GLY A 66 -0.29 -0.32 7.76
N THR A 67 0.00 -0.10 6.48
CA THR A 67 0.70 1.08 5.99
C THR A 67 0.17 1.49 4.62
N ILE A 68 0.24 2.78 4.31
CA ILE A 68 -0.16 3.33 3.01
C ILE A 68 0.70 4.55 2.70
N GLY A 69 1.13 4.65 1.44
CA GLY A 69 1.87 5.81 0.96
C GLY A 69 1.01 6.70 0.07
N LEU A 70 1.27 8.01 0.10
CA LEU A 70 0.61 8.99 -0.75
C LEU A 70 1.64 9.95 -1.33
N GLU A 71 1.63 10.09 -2.64
CA GLU A 71 2.41 11.10 -3.36
C GLU A 71 1.46 11.78 -4.34
N ASP A 72 1.25 13.08 -4.16
CA ASP A 72 0.22 13.83 -4.89
C ASP A 72 -1.15 13.15 -4.76
N ASN A 73 -1.73 12.68 -5.86
CA ASN A 73 -3.02 11.98 -5.87
C ASN A 73 -2.87 10.48 -6.18
N ARG A 74 -1.75 9.89 -5.82
CA ARG A 74 -1.51 8.47 -6.08
C ARG A 74 -1.16 7.71 -4.81
N VAL A 75 -1.79 6.55 -4.65
CA VAL A 75 -1.53 5.62 -3.55
C VAL A 75 -0.38 4.69 -3.92
N TYR A 76 0.51 4.48 -2.96
CA TYR A 76 1.66 3.58 -3.09
C TYR A 76 1.78 2.71 -1.84
N ASN A 77 2.52 1.63 -1.96
CA ASN A 77 2.93 0.74 -0.86
C ASN A 77 1.85 0.58 0.22
N PHE A 78 0.66 0.14 -0.21
CA PHE A 78 -0.49 -0.09 0.65
C PHE A 78 -0.54 -1.57 1.04
N PHE A 79 -0.33 -1.84 2.32
CA PHE A 79 -0.30 -3.19 2.87
C PHE A 79 -1.02 -3.25 4.21
N VAL A 80 -1.76 -4.34 4.44
CA VAL A 80 -2.41 -4.63 5.71
C VAL A 80 -1.90 -5.98 6.20
N ALA A 81 -1.56 -6.07 7.48
CA ALA A 81 -1.09 -7.32 8.08
C ALA A 81 -2.04 -8.48 7.73
N PRO A 82 -1.52 -9.66 7.34
CA PRO A 82 -2.37 -10.77 6.90
C PRO A 82 -3.46 -11.16 7.90
N ASP A 83 -3.17 -11.12 9.20
CA ASP A 83 -4.12 -11.45 10.27
C ASP A 83 -5.12 -10.33 10.56
N ARG A 84 -4.97 -9.18 9.91
CA ARG A 84 -5.86 -8.01 10.06
C ARG A 84 -6.63 -7.69 8.79
N GLN A 85 -6.46 -8.45 7.74
CA GLN A 85 -7.26 -8.27 6.51
C GLN A 85 -8.71 -8.65 6.82
N GLY A 86 -9.64 -7.86 6.29
CA GLY A 86 -11.05 -8.02 6.58
C GLY A 86 -11.53 -7.40 7.90
N SER A 87 -10.64 -6.73 8.65
CA SER A 87 -10.96 -6.11 9.94
C SER A 87 -11.29 -4.62 9.86
N GLY A 88 -11.18 -4.02 8.67
CA GLY A 88 -11.43 -2.58 8.47
C GLY A 88 -10.18 -1.71 8.45
N VAL A 89 -9.00 -2.25 8.74
CA VAL A 89 -7.74 -1.48 8.74
C VAL A 89 -7.46 -0.89 7.36
N GLY A 90 -7.61 -1.68 6.30
CA GLY A 90 -7.39 -1.22 4.93
C GLY A 90 -8.34 -0.09 4.55
N ARG A 91 -9.61 -0.22 4.91
CA ARG A 91 -10.62 0.81 4.66
C ARG A 91 -10.25 2.11 5.37
N GLU A 92 -9.88 2.04 6.64
CA GLU A 92 -9.51 3.23 7.42
C GLU A 92 -8.30 3.94 6.82
N LEU A 93 -7.27 3.20 6.42
CA LEU A 93 -6.08 3.76 5.80
C LEU A 93 -6.42 4.44 4.46
N LEU A 94 -7.20 3.77 3.62
CA LEU A 94 -7.57 4.32 2.32
C LEU A 94 -8.43 5.58 2.47
N GLU A 95 -9.42 5.56 3.36
CA GLU A 95 -10.26 6.73 3.64
C GLU A 95 -9.44 7.89 4.20
N PHE A 96 -8.43 7.59 5.00
CA PHE A 96 -7.53 8.62 5.53
C PHE A 96 -6.80 9.37 4.41
N VAL A 97 -6.22 8.66 3.45
CA VAL A 97 -5.51 9.32 2.34
C VAL A 97 -6.46 9.95 1.33
N GLU A 98 -7.66 9.39 1.16
CA GLU A 98 -8.71 10.02 0.34
C GLU A 98 -9.09 11.39 0.91
N ASN A 99 -9.31 11.46 2.21
CA ASN A 99 -9.63 12.73 2.87
C ASN A 99 -8.48 13.72 2.80
N ARG A 100 -7.25 13.23 2.90
CA ARG A 100 -6.05 14.07 2.75
C ARG A 100 -5.97 14.66 1.34
N ALA A 101 -6.18 13.82 0.33
CA ALA A 101 -6.17 14.25 -1.06
C ALA A 101 -7.28 15.29 -1.35
N ARG A 102 -8.49 15.09 -0.81
CA ARG A 102 -9.59 16.06 -0.93
C ARG A 102 -9.20 17.42 -0.34
N LYS A 103 -8.60 17.42 0.83
CA LYS A 103 -8.16 18.66 1.49
C LYS A 103 -7.10 19.40 0.70
N GLU A 104 -6.30 18.67 -0.07
CA GLU A 104 -5.25 19.24 -0.92
C GLU A 104 -5.77 19.63 -2.31
N GLY A 105 -7.06 19.47 -2.56
CA GLY A 105 -7.72 19.93 -3.79
C GLY A 105 -7.72 18.92 -4.93
N TRP A 106 -7.34 17.68 -4.69
CA TRP A 106 -7.37 16.64 -5.72
C TRP A 106 -8.80 16.15 -5.97
N GLU A 107 -9.16 15.99 -7.23
CA GLU A 107 -10.50 15.54 -7.63
C GLU A 107 -10.61 14.02 -7.77
N LYS A 108 -9.48 13.33 -7.87
CA LYS A 108 -9.45 11.87 -7.98
C LYS A 108 -8.19 11.31 -7.33
N LEU A 109 -8.27 10.06 -6.93
CA LEU A 109 -7.15 9.30 -6.40
C LEU A 109 -6.93 8.08 -7.29
N SER A 110 -5.67 7.78 -7.60
CA SER A 110 -5.29 6.63 -8.43
C SER A 110 -4.35 5.69 -7.67
N VAL A 111 -4.29 4.45 -8.15
CA VAL A 111 -3.40 3.42 -7.62
C VAL A 111 -3.02 2.44 -8.72
N ALA A 112 -1.77 1.97 -8.69
CA ALA A 112 -1.38 0.77 -9.43
C ALA A 112 -1.59 -0.42 -8.48
N SER A 113 -2.76 -1.05 -8.59
CA SER A 113 -3.14 -2.15 -7.70
C SER A 113 -2.35 -3.41 -8.02
N SER A 114 -1.89 -4.12 -6.99
CA SER A 114 -1.47 -5.51 -7.16
C SER A 114 -2.67 -6.34 -7.65
N LEU A 115 -2.40 -7.47 -8.27
CA LEU A 115 -3.46 -8.40 -8.68
C LEU A 115 -4.27 -8.86 -7.46
N THR A 116 -3.60 -9.03 -6.32
CA THR A 116 -4.20 -9.46 -5.05
C THR A 116 -5.25 -8.48 -4.53
N ALA A 117 -5.07 -7.18 -4.75
CA ALA A 117 -5.88 -6.12 -4.13
C ALA A 117 -7.01 -5.58 -5.00
N VAL A 118 -7.14 -6.02 -6.25
CA VAL A 118 -8.15 -5.47 -7.19
C VAL A 118 -9.57 -5.52 -6.62
N ALA A 119 -9.96 -6.65 -6.03
CA ALA A 119 -11.30 -6.80 -5.47
C ALA A 119 -11.57 -5.82 -4.33
N PHE A 120 -10.57 -5.59 -3.49
CA PHE A 120 -10.66 -4.61 -2.40
C PHE A 120 -10.92 -3.20 -2.93
N TYR A 121 -10.13 -2.76 -3.92
CA TYR A 121 -10.32 -1.42 -4.49
C TYR A 121 -11.67 -1.27 -5.17
N ARG A 122 -12.17 -2.31 -5.84
CA ARG A 122 -13.52 -2.29 -6.42
C ARG A 122 -14.58 -2.04 -5.36
N LYS A 123 -14.51 -2.74 -4.25
CA LYS A 123 -15.44 -2.54 -3.13
C LYS A 123 -15.37 -1.12 -2.59
N MET A 124 -14.22 -0.49 -2.65
CA MET A 124 -14.03 0.88 -2.18
C MET A 124 -14.43 1.93 -3.23
N GLY A 125 -14.98 1.50 -4.37
CA GLY A 125 -15.49 2.42 -5.39
C GLY A 125 -14.49 2.78 -6.48
N TYR A 126 -13.37 2.08 -6.55
CA TYR A 126 -12.36 2.31 -7.60
C TYR A 126 -12.74 1.58 -8.88
N VAL A 127 -12.47 2.22 -10.02
CA VAL A 127 -12.76 1.70 -11.36
C VAL A 127 -11.45 1.40 -12.07
N ARG A 128 -11.41 0.26 -12.75
CA ARG A 128 -10.26 -0.16 -13.54
C ARG A 128 -10.07 0.76 -14.75
N LYS A 129 -8.83 1.21 -14.97
CA LYS A 129 -8.45 2.06 -16.11
C LYS A 129 -7.47 1.38 -17.07
N GLY A 130 -6.75 0.36 -16.66
CA GLY A 130 -5.80 -0.34 -17.50
C GLY A 130 -4.97 -1.35 -16.76
N GLU A 131 -4.04 -1.98 -17.47
CA GLU A 131 -3.07 -2.91 -16.90
C GLU A 131 -1.68 -2.52 -17.34
N GLN A 132 -0.69 -2.88 -16.52
CA GLN A 132 0.73 -2.69 -16.84
C GLN A 132 1.50 -3.94 -16.45
N ASP A 133 2.45 -4.33 -17.29
CA ASP A 133 3.38 -5.42 -17.00
C ASP A 133 4.74 -4.84 -16.61
N ASN A 134 5.35 -5.44 -15.59
CA ASN A 134 6.71 -5.12 -15.18
C ASN A 134 7.43 -6.43 -14.93
N GLU A 135 8.54 -6.66 -15.61
CA GLU A 135 9.30 -7.91 -15.49
C GLU A 135 9.87 -8.11 -14.09
N THR A 136 10.18 -7.03 -13.39
CA THR A 136 10.78 -7.06 -12.05
C THR A 136 9.74 -7.19 -10.95
N TYR A 137 8.63 -6.43 -11.05
CA TYR A 137 7.65 -6.30 -9.96
C TYR A 137 6.26 -6.86 -10.30
N GLY A 138 6.11 -7.44 -11.48
CA GLY A 138 4.87 -8.11 -11.86
C GLY A 138 3.83 -7.21 -12.48
N ARG A 139 2.66 -7.79 -12.76
CA ARG A 139 1.53 -7.11 -13.36
C ARG A 139 0.77 -6.29 -12.33
N THR A 140 0.37 -5.08 -12.71
CA THR A 140 -0.51 -4.24 -11.90
C THR A 140 -1.71 -3.78 -12.71
N VAL A 141 -2.77 -3.41 -11.99
CA VAL A 141 -4.00 -2.86 -12.58
C VAL A 141 -4.15 -1.42 -12.10
N THR A 142 -4.20 -0.48 -13.04
CA THR A 142 -4.44 0.92 -12.70
C THR A 142 -5.91 1.12 -12.36
N MET A 143 -6.19 1.68 -11.19
CA MET A 143 -7.53 1.93 -10.70
C MET A 143 -7.64 3.38 -10.21
N GLU A 144 -8.83 3.95 -10.35
CA GLU A 144 -9.11 5.35 -9.98
C GLU A 144 -10.46 5.48 -9.31
N ARG A 145 -10.56 6.45 -8.40
CA ARG A 145 -11.82 6.87 -7.78
C ARG A 145 -11.91 8.39 -7.80
N ARG A 146 -13.10 8.90 -8.15
CA ARG A 146 -13.44 10.31 -7.95
C ARG A 146 -13.59 10.60 -6.47
N LEU A 147 -13.03 11.69 -6.03
CA LEU A 147 -13.10 12.14 -4.64
C LEU A 147 -14.30 13.13 -4.42
#